data_5e93ffe7b2dbd710522592099a1739c1
#
_entry.id   5e93ffe7b2dbd710522592099a1739c1
#
_cell.length_a   1.000
_cell.length_b   1.000
_cell.length_c   1.000
_cell.angle_alpha   90.00
_cell.angle_beta   90.00
_cell.angle_gamma   90.00
#
_symmetry.space_group_name_H-M   'P 1'
#
loop_
_entity.id
_entity.type
_entity.pdbx_description
1 polymer ?
#
loop_
_entity_poly.entity_id
_entity_poly.type
_entity_poly.pdbx_seq_one_letter_code
_entity_poly.pdbx_strand_id
1 'polypeptide(L)'
;IIDKAKAANIPLVFLNREPLKEDMAKWDKVYYVGAKAEQSGEMQGKILADYFKKHPEAYHSNDGVIHYVMITGEPGHQDAVLRTEHSVKALKAEGMKVEELASDTGMWDRVKGQEKMAAFLSRYGDKIDAVICNNDDMALGAIEALKAAGYFTNGKYIPVVGVDATTPAVQALKDGTLLGTVLNNAKKQGQAVFNLSYVLAKGETPNKDNTGFDIVDGKYIWVPYEIVTKENADKILGDK
;
A
#
# COMPACT_ATOMS: atom_id res chain seq x y z
N ILE A 1 1.15 -23.45 -12.83
CA ILE A 1 0.96 -22.84 -14.16
C ILE A 1 2.29 -22.77 -14.94
N ILE A 2 3.41 -22.47 -14.27
CA ILE A 2 4.73 -22.31 -14.90
C ILE A 2 5.13 -23.55 -15.68
N ASP A 3 5.01 -24.75 -15.12
CA ASP A 3 5.40 -26.00 -15.79
C ASP A 3 4.60 -26.24 -17.08
N LYS A 4 3.30 -25.91 -17.08
CA LYS A 4 2.44 -25.99 -18.27
C LYS A 4 2.88 -25.01 -19.35
N ALA A 5 3.18 -23.78 -18.97
CA ALA A 5 3.66 -22.76 -19.89
C ALA A 5 5.04 -23.11 -20.47
N LYS A 6 5.96 -23.64 -19.64
CA LYS A 6 7.26 -24.14 -20.05
C LYS A 6 7.15 -25.27 -21.06
N ALA A 7 6.27 -26.25 -20.80
CA ALA A 7 6.03 -27.35 -21.72
C ALA A 7 5.49 -26.90 -23.09
N ALA A 8 4.66 -25.86 -23.10
CA ALA A 8 4.11 -25.24 -24.31
C ALA A 8 5.04 -24.15 -24.91
N ASN A 9 6.16 -23.85 -24.29
CA ASN A 9 7.07 -22.75 -24.64
C ASN A 9 6.38 -21.38 -24.75
N ILE A 10 5.39 -21.10 -23.88
CA ILE A 10 4.63 -19.84 -23.83
C ILE A 10 5.15 -18.98 -22.67
N PRO A 11 5.79 -17.83 -22.90
CA PRO A 11 6.26 -16.95 -21.86
C PRO A 11 5.12 -16.53 -20.90
N LEU A 12 5.43 -16.38 -19.61
CA LEU A 12 4.50 -15.94 -18.59
C LEU A 12 4.89 -14.57 -18.05
N VAL A 13 3.91 -13.69 -17.90
CA VAL A 13 4.04 -12.41 -17.21
C VAL A 13 3.07 -12.38 -16.03
N PHE A 14 3.60 -12.38 -14.83
CA PHE A 14 2.83 -12.15 -13.61
C PHE A 14 2.70 -10.67 -13.35
N LEU A 15 1.55 -10.25 -12.83
CA LEU A 15 1.25 -8.84 -12.53
C LEU A 15 0.78 -8.70 -11.08
N ASN A 16 1.23 -7.67 -10.40
CA ASN A 16 0.83 -7.23 -9.07
C ASN A 16 1.18 -8.25 -7.96
N ARG A 17 0.64 -9.46 -7.98
CA ARG A 17 0.98 -10.50 -7.00
C ARG A 17 2.28 -11.20 -7.40
N GLU A 18 3.36 -10.91 -6.67
CA GLU A 18 4.68 -11.49 -6.95
C GLU A 18 4.71 -12.99 -6.60
N PRO A 19 5.16 -13.85 -7.55
CA PRO A 19 5.43 -15.24 -7.23
C PRO A 19 6.66 -15.39 -6.33
N LEU A 20 6.78 -16.52 -5.66
CA LEU A 20 7.99 -16.84 -4.90
C LEU A 20 9.22 -16.86 -5.82
N LYS A 21 10.38 -16.47 -5.30
CA LYS A 21 11.65 -16.46 -6.06
C LYS A 21 11.96 -17.82 -6.65
N GLU A 22 11.66 -18.89 -5.92
CA GLU A 22 11.82 -20.28 -6.36
C GLU A 22 10.93 -20.60 -7.56
N ASP A 23 9.72 -20.07 -7.61
CA ASP A 23 8.83 -20.22 -8.75
C ASP A 23 9.32 -19.44 -9.96
N MET A 24 9.79 -18.23 -9.77
CA MET A 24 10.40 -17.42 -10.83
C MET A 24 11.65 -18.06 -11.42
N ALA A 25 12.39 -18.86 -10.63
CA ALA A 25 13.59 -19.56 -11.07
C ALA A 25 13.33 -20.84 -11.89
N LYS A 26 12.10 -21.35 -11.91
CA LYS A 26 11.76 -22.62 -12.62
C LYS A 26 11.94 -22.54 -14.14
N TRP A 27 11.87 -21.33 -14.67
CA TRP A 27 12.01 -21.11 -16.11
C TRP A 27 12.48 -19.69 -16.41
N ASP A 28 13.30 -19.53 -17.45
CA ASP A 28 13.87 -18.25 -17.89
C ASP A 28 12.83 -17.28 -18.52
N LYS A 29 11.72 -17.83 -19.09
CA LYS A 29 10.65 -17.02 -19.69
C LYS A 29 9.49 -16.74 -18.71
N VAL A 30 9.80 -16.63 -17.43
CA VAL A 30 8.86 -16.16 -16.40
C VAL A 30 9.24 -14.75 -16.00
N TYR A 31 8.30 -13.83 -16.12
CA TYR A 31 8.49 -12.41 -15.86
C TYR A 31 7.51 -11.91 -14.82
N TYR A 32 7.85 -10.82 -14.16
CA TYR A 32 6.98 -10.14 -13.21
C TYR A 32 6.98 -8.64 -13.46
N VAL A 33 5.80 -8.03 -13.36
CA VAL A 33 5.59 -6.59 -13.36
C VAL A 33 4.84 -6.21 -12.09
N GLY A 34 5.40 -5.32 -11.29
CA GLY A 34 4.77 -4.85 -10.06
C GLY A 34 5.60 -3.80 -9.36
N ALA A 35 5.40 -3.66 -8.07
CA ALA A 35 6.12 -2.71 -7.23
C ALA A 35 6.67 -3.42 -5.98
N LYS A 36 7.72 -2.89 -5.37
CA LYS A 36 8.35 -3.47 -4.16
C LYS A 36 7.51 -3.09 -2.94
N ALA A 37 6.75 -4.04 -2.41
CA ALA A 37 5.81 -3.81 -1.33
C ALA A 37 6.41 -3.17 -0.08
N GLU A 38 7.69 -3.46 0.22
CA GLU A 38 8.44 -2.84 1.32
C GLU A 38 8.42 -1.32 1.24
N GLN A 39 8.64 -0.76 0.03
CA GLN A 39 8.67 0.68 -0.19
C GLN A 39 7.34 1.35 0.19
N SER A 40 6.21 0.70 -0.09
CA SER A 40 4.91 1.28 0.27
C SER A 40 4.69 1.33 1.78
N GLY A 41 5.11 0.29 2.51
CA GLY A 41 5.11 0.30 3.98
C GLY A 41 6.02 1.39 4.54
N GLU A 42 7.25 1.49 4.04
CA GLU A 42 8.20 2.53 4.44
C GLU A 42 7.63 3.94 4.23
N MET A 43 6.98 4.18 3.10
CA MET A 43 6.32 5.45 2.80
C MET A 43 5.14 5.74 3.72
N GLN A 44 4.31 4.74 4.08
CA GLN A 44 3.25 4.91 5.08
C GLN A 44 3.81 5.32 6.44
N GLY A 45 4.85 4.62 6.91
CA GLY A 45 5.51 4.94 8.17
C GLY A 45 6.10 6.34 8.17
N LYS A 46 6.71 6.77 7.05
CA LYS A 46 7.23 8.12 6.89
C LYS A 46 6.13 9.19 6.94
N ILE A 47 5.01 8.98 6.25
CA ILE A 47 3.86 9.91 6.29
C ILE A 47 3.39 10.13 7.74
N LEU A 48 3.25 9.06 8.51
CA LEU A 48 2.85 9.14 9.92
C LEU A 48 3.91 9.80 10.78
N ALA A 49 5.19 9.44 10.62
CA ALA A 49 6.28 10.04 11.37
C ALA A 49 6.35 11.56 11.15
N ASP A 50 6.25 12.01 9.90
CA ASP A 50 6.25 13.42 9.54
C ASP A 50 5.05 14.17 10.16
N TYR A 51 3.88 13.50 10.25
CA TYR A 51 2.70 14.05 10.94
C TYR A 51 2.94 14.21 12.43
N PHE A 52 3.36 13.17 13.14
CA PHE A 52 3.56 13.22 14.61
C PHE A 52 4.73 14.14 15.03
N LYS A 53 5.74 14.31 14.19
CA LYS A 53 6.81 15.32 14.42
C LYS A 53 6.27 16.75 14.37
N LYS A 54 5.25 17.01 13.56
CA LYS A 54 4.62 18.33 13.42
C LYS A 54 3.48 18.57 14.41
N HIS A 55 2.90 17.50 14.94
CA HIS A 55 1.71 17.48 15.77
C HIS A 55 1.92 16.70 17.07
N PRO A 56 2.78 17.20 18.00
CA PRO A 56 3.03 16.53 19.27
C PRO A 56 1.76 16.45 20.15
N GLU A 57 0.76 17.28 19.91
CA GLU A 57 -0.56 17.24 20.55
C GLU A 57 -1.42 16.05 20.12
N ALA A 58 -1.04 15.34 19.04
CA ALA A 58 -1.79 14.21 18.52
C ALA A 58 -1.58 12.89 19.29
N TYR A 59 -0.66 12.86 20.25
CA TYR A 59 -0.49 11.73 21.17
C TYR A 59 -1.54 11.79 22.27
N HIS A 60 -2.56 10.96 22.20
CA HIS A 60 -3.69 11.02 23.16
C HIS A 60 -3.29 10.65 24.58
N SER A 61 -2.32 9.73 24.73
CA SER A 61 -1.82 9.29 26.05
C SER A 61 -0.78 10.23 26.67
N ASN A 62 -0.30 11.24 25.96
CA ASN A 62 0.78 12.16 26.37
C ASN A 62 2.07 11.45 26.84
N ASP A 63 2.29 10.20 26.44
CA ASP A 63 3.48 9.40 26.82
C ASP A 63 4.56 9.38 25.72
N GLY A 64 4.29 10.04 24.59
CA GLY A 64 5.19 10.10 23.45
C GLY A 64 5.28 8.76 22.68
N VAL A 65 4.28 7.89 22.85
CA VAL A 65 4.12 6.62 22.12
C VAL A 65 2.95 6.72 21.18
N ILE A 66 3.12 6.32 19.93
CA ILE A 66 2.03 6.21 18.95
C ILE A 66 1.32 4.87 19.16
N HIS A 67 0.11 4.91 19.72
CA HIS A 67 -0.74 3.74 19.85
C HIS A 67 -1.56 3.55 18.57
N TYR A 68 -1.22 2.54 17.79
CA TYR A 68 -1.84 2.35 16.50
C TYR A 68 -2.68 1.07 16.40
N VAL A 69 -3.63 1.08 15.48
CA VAL A 69 -4.33 -0.12 15.01
C VAL A 69 -3.96 -0.38 13.55
N MET A 70 -3.88 -1.68 13.20
CA MET A 70 -3.51 -2.13 11.86
C MET A 70 -4.65 -2.91 11.21
N ILE A 71 -5.02 -2.54 9.98
CA ILE A 71 -5.97 -3.31 9.16
C ILE A 71 -5.21 -3.90 7.98
N THR A 72 -4.97 -5.21 8.05
CA THR A 72 -4.13 -5.93 7.09
C THR A 72 -4.92 -6.48 5.91
N GLY A 73 -4.23 -6.73 4.81
CA GLY A 73 -4.79 -7.43 3.66
C GLY A 73 -5.00 -8.93 3.91
N GLU A 74 -5.10 -9.69 2.83
CA GLU A 74 -5.28 -11.15 2.88
C GLU A 74 -4.11 -11.84 3.60
N PRO A 75 -4.36 -12.71 4.59
CA PRO A 75 -3.31 -13.47 5.28
C PRO A 75 -2.48 -14.29 4.29
N GLY A 76 -1.15 -14.23 4.44
CA GLY A 76 -0.21 -14.91 3.56
C GLY A 76 0.05 -14.23 2.21
N HIS A 77 -0.61 -13.12 1.92
CA HIS A 77 -0.26 -12.27 0.78
C HIS A 77 1.03 -11.51 1.09
N GLN A 78 2.03 -11.61 0.21
CA GLN A 78 3.34 -11.00 0.42
C GLN A 78 3.25 -9.50 0.70
N ASP A 79 2.45 -8.76 -0.10
CA ASP A 79 2.27 -7.32 0.11
C ASP A 79 1.67 -6.99 1.49
N ALA A 80 0.72 -7.80 1.99
CA ALA A 80 0.14 -7.57 3.31
C ALA A 80 1.20 -7.70 4.40
N VAL A 81 2.04 -8.73 4.33
CA VAL A 81 3.13 -8.95 5.28
C VAL A 81 4.14 -7.82 5.23
N LEU A 82 4.64 -7.49 4.04
CA LEU A 82 5.70 -6.51 3.86
C LEU A 82 5.22 -5.08 4.17
N ARG A 83 4.02 -4.67 3.75
CA ARG A 83 3.46 -3.36 4.10
C ARG A 83 3.29 -3.21 5.61
N THR A 84 2.75 -4.24 6.28
CA THR A 84 2.58 -4.25 7.73
C THR A 84 3.92 -4.11 8.46
N GLU A 85 4.90 -4.94 8.11
CA GLU A 85 6.22 -4.94 8.76
C GLU A 85 6.97 -3.64 8.53
N HIS A 86 7.04 -3.19 7.26
CA HIS A 86 7.86 -2.05 6.88
C HIS A 86 7.27 -0.70 7.30
N SER A 87 5.94 -0.57 7.47
CA SER A 87 5.35 0.66 8.02
C SER A 87 5.77 0.89 9.48
N VAL A 88 5.77 -0.16 10.28
CA VAL A 88 6.21 -0.10 11.67
C VAL A 88 7.73 0.09 11.79
N LYS A 89 8.52 -0.61 10.94
CA LYS A 89 9.97 -0.42 10.88
C LYS A 89 10.35 1.02 10.54
N ALA A 90 9.65 1.63 9.56
CA ALA A 90 9.90 3.00 9.16
C ALA A 90 9.58 4.00 10.27
N LEU A 91 8.46 3.84 10.98
CA LEU A 91 8.14 4.65 12.16
C LEU A 91 9.25 4.60 13.21
N LYS A 92 9.75 3.39 13.52
CA LYS A 92 10.85 3.21 14.48
C LYS A 92 12.17 3.81 13.98
N ALA A 93 12.47 3.67 12.69
CA ALA A 93 13.67 4.26 12.07
C ALA A 93 13.64 5.79 12.09
N GLU A 94 12.44 6.41 12.01
CA GLU A 94 12.22 7.85 12.17
C GLU A 94 12.25 8.33 13.63
N GLY A 95 12.59 7.44 14.57
CA GLY A 95 12.72 7.72 16.00
C GLY A 95 11.41 7.70 16.79
N MET A 96 10.30 7.24 16.17
CA MET A 96 9.02 7.15 16.86
C MET A 96 8.96 5.93 17.78
N LYS A 97 8.41 6.10 18.98
CA LYS A 97 7.99 4.99 19.83
C LYS A 97 6.59 4.58 19.39
N VAL A 98 6.37 3.30 19.20
CA VAL A 98 5.09 2.78 18.69
C VAL A 98 4.64 1.56 19.48
N GLU A 99 3.33 1.46 19.72
CA GLU A 99 2.68 0.32 20.35
C GLU A 99 1.47 -0.10 19.52
N GLU A 100 1.40 -1.39 19.18
CA GLU A 100 0.25 -1.96 18.49
C GLU A 100 -0.86 -2.30 19.49
N LEU A 101 -1.99 -1.60 19.42
CA LEU A 101 -3.16 -1.92 20.23
C LEU A 101 -3.90 -3.16 19.69
N ALA A 102 -4.01 -3.23 18.37
CA ALA A 102 -4.64 -4.35 17.68
C ALA A 102 -4.26 -4.41 16.21
N SER A 103 -4.30 -5.63 15.67
CA SER A 103 -4.20 -5.90 14.24
C SER A 103 -5.24 -6.95 13.85
N ASP A 104 -5.93 -6.73 12.71
CA ASP A 104 -6.85 -7.73 12.15
C ASP A 104 -6.92 -7.58 10.63
N THR A 105 -7.40 -8.63 9.94
CA THR A 105 -7.50 -8.61 8.49
C THR A 105 -8.82 -8.03 8.00
N GLY A 106 -8.72 -7.07 7.09
CA GLY A 106 -9.83 -6.55 6.30
C GLY A 106 -9.90 -7.14 4.89
N MET A 107 -9.01 -8.10 4.53
CA MET A 107 -9.07 -8.84 3.26
C MET A 107 -9.13 -7.95 2.02
N TRP A 108 -8.50 -6.78 2.04
CA TRP A 108 -8.51 -5.74 1.00
C TRP A 108 -9.90 -5.09 0.75
N ASP A 109 -10.89 -5.38 1.59
CA ASP A 109 -12.30 -5.01 1.41
C ASP A 109 -12.70 -3.82 2.28
N ARG A 110 -13.45 -2.88 1.70
CA ARG A 110 -13.89 -1.65 2.37
C ARG A 110 -14.85 -1.91 3.53
N VAL A 111 -15.82 -2.80 3.33
CA VAL A 111 -16.83 -3.11 4.36
C VAL A 111 -16.16 -3.79 5.56
N LYS A 112 -15.26 -4.73 5.28
CA LYS A 112 -14.47 -5.37 6.35
C LYS A 112 -13.54 -4.36 7.04
N GLY A 113 -12.93 -3.43 6.31
CA GLY A 113 -12.18 -2.34 6.91
C GLY A 113 -13.01 -1.51 7.89
N GLN A 114 -14.25 -1.19 7.53
CA GLN A 114 -15.18 -0.50 8.39
C GLN A 114 -15.56 -1.32 9.63
N GLU A 115 -15.88 -2.61 9.47
CA GLU A 115 -16.20 -3.52 10.58
C GLU A 115 -15.04 -3.64 11.59
N LYS A 116 -13.80 -3.79 11.08
CA LYS A 116 -12.62 -3.90 11.94
C LYS A 116 -12.36 -2.62 12.70
N MET A 117 -12.44 -1.47 12.03
CA MET A 117 -12.27 -0.18 12.71
C MET A 117 -13.35 0.08 13.75
N ALA A 118 -14.61 -0.25 13.48
CA ALA A 118 -15.69 -0.13 14.46
C ALA A 118 -15.43 -1.00 15.72
N ALA A 119 -14.92 -2.23 15.53
CA ALA A 119 -14.52 -3.11 16.62
C ALA A 119 -13.35 -2.53 17.44
N PHE A 120 -12.33 -1.96 16.76
CA PHE A 120 -11.20 -1.32 17.43
C PHE A 120 -11.65 -0.09 18.24
N LEU A 121 -12.51 0.75 17.68
CA LEU A 121 -13.07 1.91 18.38
C LEU A 121 -13.86 1.49 19.63
N SER A 122 -14.68 0.44 19.54
CA SER A 122 -15.42 -0.10 20.67
C SER A 122 -14.50 -0.57 21.80
N ARG A 123 -13.33 -1.11 21.48
CA ARG A 123 -12.40 -1.69 22.45
C ARG A 123 -11.42 -0.68 23.03
N TYR A 124 -10.90 0.22 22.20
CA TYR A 124 -9.78 1.08 22.55
C TYR A 124 -10.18 2.57 22.62
N GLY A 125 -11.23 2.98 21.90
CA GLY A 125 -11.74 4.34 21.91
C GLY A 125 -10.66 5.39 21.63
N ASP A 126 -10.58 6.37 22.50
CA ASP A 126 -9.64 7.51 22.37
C ASP A 126 -8.17 7.16 22.66
N LYS A 127 -7.84 5.87 22.87
CA LYS A 127 -6.44 5.44 22.97
C LYS A 127 -5.76 5.26 21.62
N ILE A 128 -6.52 5.27 20.53
CA ILE A 128 -5.98 5.07 19.19
C ILE A 128 -5.43 6.39 18.67
N ASP A 129 -4.13 6.45 18.40
CA ASP A 129 -3.45 7.62 17.84
C ASP A 129 -3.35 7.57 16.31
N ALA A 130 -3.29 6.37 15.71
CA ALA A 130 -3.16 6.20 14.27
C ALA A 130 -3.83 4.93 13.75
N VAL A 131 -4.25 4.97 12.47
CA VAL A 131 -4.79 3.82 11.75
C VAL A 131 -3.92 3.55 10.52
N ILE A 132 -3.35 2.36 10.44
CA ILE A 132 -2.52 1.91 9.32
C ILE A 132 -3.29 0.85 8.55
N CYS A 133 -3.57 1.09 7.27
CA CYS A 133 -4.27 0.14 6.41
C CYS A 133 -3.36 -0.29 5.25
N ASN A 134 -3.35 -1.58 4.92
CA ASN A 134 -2.51 -2.08 3.83
C ASN A 134 -3.01 -1.63 2.44
N ASN A 135 -4.25 -1.14 2.30
CA ASN A 135 -4.75 -0.48 1.09
C ASN A 135 -5.77 0.61 1.38
N ASP A 136 -6.12 1.36 0.33
CA ASP A 136 -7.06 2.48 0.41
C ASP A 136 -8.50 2.06 0.67
N ASP A 137 -8.96 0.94 0.13
CA ASP A 137 -10.33 0.51 0.36
C ASP A 137 -10.58 0.21 1.84
N MET A 138 -9.67 -0.48 2.50
CA MET A 138 -9.75 -0.69 3.94
C MET A 138 -9.61 0.63 4.72
N ALA A 139 -8.74 1.56 4.27
CA ALA A 139 -8.60 2.88 4.88
C ALA A 139 -9.89 3.71 4.76
N LEU A 140 -10.54 3.70 3.59
CA LEU A 140 -11.83 4.36 3.39
C LEU A 140 -12.93 3.74 4.25
N GLY A 141 -12.93 2.41 4.40
CA GLY A 141 -13.81 1.73 5.35
C GLY A 141 -13.59 2.18 6.80
N ALA A 142 -12.32 2.25 7.22
CA ALA A 142 -11.95 2.75 8.55
C ALA A 142 -12.42 4.19 8.76
N ILE A 143 -12.27 5.07 7.75
CA ILE A 143 -12.75 6.46 7.79
C ILE A 143 -14.26 6.51 7.98
N GLU A 144 -15.05 5.64 7.34
CA GLU A 144 -16.50 5.61 7.55
C GLU A 144 -16.87 5.22 8.99
N ALA A 145 -16.17 4.26 9.60
CA ALA A 145 -16.37 3.93 11.02
C ALA A 145 -15.99 5.09 11.94
N LEU A 146 -14.89 5.78 11.65
CA LEU A 146 -14.44 6.96 12.38
C LEU A 146 -15.46 8.12 12.28
N LYS A 147 -16.00 8.40 11.09
CA LYS A 147 -17.05 9.40 10.88
C LYS A 147 -18.30 9.07 11.71
N ALA A 148 -18.73 7.81 11.70
CA ALA A 148 -19.87 7.35 12.50
C ALA A 148 -19.63 7.53 14.00
N ALA A 149 -18.38 7.49 14.47
CA ALA A 149 -17.97 7.76 15.85
C ALA A 149 -17.67 9.25 16.14
N GLY A 150 -17.97 10.15 15.19
CA GLY A 150 -17.85 11.60 15.35
C GLY A 150 -16.44 12.15 15.11
N TYR A 151 -15.53 11.39 14.53
CA TYR A 151 -14.22 11.90 14.10
C TYR A 151 -14.34 12.76 12.83
N PHE A 152 -13.30 13.54 12.57
CA PHE A 152 -13.22 14.56 11.48
C PHE A 152 -14.22 15.70 11.64
N THR A 153 -14.79 15.86 12.83
CA THR A 153 -15.68 16.96 13.23
C THR A 153 -15.23 17.54 14.57
N ASN A 154 -15.49 18.83 14.81
CA ASN A 154 -15.22 19.50 16.09
C ASN A 154 -13.77 19.32 16.62
N GLY A 155 -12.79 19.22 15.73
CA GLY A 155 -11.38 19.04 16.09
C GLY A 155 -10.97 17.62 16.47
N LYS A 156 -11.88 16.66 16.48
CA LYS A 156 -11.57 15.25 16.75
C LYS A 156 -10.99 14.61 15.48
N TYR A 157 -9.71 14.18 15.53
CA TYR A 157 -8.99 13.67 14.37
C TYR A 157 -8.11 12.48 14.76
N ILE A 158 -8.02 11.49 13.87
CA ILE A 158 -7.03 10.41 13.91
C ILE A 158 -6.43 10.30 12.50
N PRO A 159 -5.08 10.30 12.35
CA PRO A 159 -4.44 10.09 11.07
C PRO A 159 -4.67 8.65 10.56
N VAL A 160 -5.12 8.54 9.32
CA VAL A 160 -5.31 7.27 8.61
C VAL A 160 -4.42 7.26 7.38
N VAL A 161 -3.70 6.16 7.14
CA VAL A 161 -2.87 5.98 5.94
C VAL A 161 -3.26 4.73 5.16
N GLY A 162 -3.21 4.83 3.84
CA GLY A 162 -3.53 3.76 2.89
C GLY A 162 -2.42 3.49 1.89
N VAL A 163 -2.71 2.66 0.89
CA VAL A 163 -1.89 2.39 -0.30
C VAL A 163 -2.83 2.23 -1.49
N ASP A 164 -2.42 2.63 -2.66
CA ASP A 164 -2.91 2.56 -4.03
C ASP A 164 -3.18 3.93 -4.65
N ALA A 165 -3.46 4.94 -3.86
CA ALA A 165 -3.90 6.28 -4.27
C ALA A 165 -5.11 6.20 -5.22
N THR A 166 -6.13 5.40 -4.84
CA THR A 166 -7.38 5.29 -5.61
C THR A 166 -8.08 6.65 -5.71
N THR A 167 -8.89 6.87 -6.74
CA THR A 167 -9.62 8.15 -6.89
C THR A 167 -10.44 8.53 -5.64
N PRO A 168 -11.18 7.59 -4.99
CA PRO A 168 -11.86 7.91 -3.72
C PRO A 168 -10.91 8.25 -2.57
N ALA A 169 -9.74 7.61 -2.49
CA ALA A 169 -8.75 7.92 -1.45
C ALA A 169 -8.12 9.30 -1.68
N VAL A 170 -7.82 9.66 -2.92
CA VAL A 170 -7.33 11.01 -3.25
C VAL A 170 -8.40 12.06 -2.93
N GLN A 171 -9.69 11.77 -3.10
CA GLN A 171 -10.74 12.66 -2.63
C GLN A 171 -10.74 12.78 -1.10
N ALA A 172 -10.59 11.66 -0.37
CA ALA A 172 -10.51 11.67 1.09
C ALA A 172 -9.30 12.46 1.63
N LEU A 173 -8.17 12.49 0.88
CA LEU A 173 -7.05 13.39 1.17
C LEU A 173 -7.46 14.87 1.07
N LYS A 174 -8.18 15.24 0.01
CA LYS A 174 -8.67 16.62 -0.19
C LYS A 174 -9.66 17.03 0.89
N ASP A 175 -10.53 16.11 1.28
CA ASP A 175 -11.52 16.30 2.34
C ASP A 175 -10.88 16.33 3.75
N GLY A 176 -9.59 15.97 3.87
CA GLY A 176 -8.85 15.96 5.13
C GLY A 176 -9.18 14.78 6.04
N THR A 177 -9.82 13.72 5.54
CA THR A 177 -10.16 12.52 6.30
C THR A 177 -9.13 11.39 6.16
N LEU A 178 -8.33 11.40 5.11
CA LEU A 178 -7.15 10.56 4.93
C LEU A 178 -5.90 11.44 5.06
N LEU A 179 -4.91 11.02 5.84
CA LEU A 179 -3.66 11.76 6.00
C LEU A 179 -2.76 11.60 4.76
N GLY A 180 -2.63 10.39 4.26
CA GLY A 180 -1.78 10.07 3.13
C GLY A 180 -2.04 8.69 2.58
N THR A 181 -1.64 8.49 1.33
CA THR A 181 -1.60 7.19 0.67
C THR A 181 -0.33 7.06 -0.15
N VAL A 182 -0.11 5.90 -0.72
CA VAL A 182 1.05 5.60 -1.56
C VAL A 182 0.57 5.13 -2.91
N LEU A 183 0.93 5.84 -3.98
CA LEU A 183 0.51 5.49 -5.34
C LEU A 183 1.15 4.17 -5.79
N ASN A 184 0.31 3.17 -5.97
CA ASN A 184 0.61 1.95 -6.72
C ASN A 184 0.17 2.16 -8.17
N ASN A 185 1.08 2.58 -9.05
CA ASN A 185 0.73 3.14 -10.35
C ASN A 185 0.22 2.06 -11.33
N ALA A 186 -1.08 1.77 -11.28
CA ALA A 186 -1.73 0.76 -12.11
C ALA A 186 -1.61 1.05 -13.62
N LYS A 187 -1.63 2.33 -14.03
CA LYS A 187 -1.46 2.73 -15.43
C LYS A 187 -0.07 2.37 -15.95
N LYS A 188 0.98 2.71 -15.19
CA LYS A 188 2.37 2.35 -15.55
C LYS A 188 2.58 0.83 -15.53
N GLN A 189 2.01 0.12 -14.54
CA GLN A 189 2.09 -1.34 -14.50
C GLN A 189 1.37 -1.97 -15.69
N GLY A 190 0.17 -1.50 -16.04
CA GLY A 190 -0.58 -1.96 -17.22
C GLY A 190 0.19 -1.74 -18.51
N GLN A 191 0.81 -0.57 -18.67
CA GLN A 191 1.68 -0.27 -19.83
C GLN A 191 2.90 -1.20 -19.88
N ALA A 192 3.55 -1.44 -18.74
CA ALA A 192 4.70 -2.32 -18.65
C ALA A 192 4.35 -3.77 -19.03
N VAL A 193 3.22 -4.28 -18.51
CA VAL A 193 2.73 -5.63 -18.86
C VAL A 193 2.43 -5.72 -20.34
N PHE A 194 1.73 -4.73 -20.92
CA PHE A 194 1.40 -4.72 -22.34
C PHE A 194 2.67 -4.73 -23.20
N ASN A 195 3.61 -3.81 -22.95
CA ASN A 195 4.83 -3.70 -23.72
C ASN A 195 5.68 -4.98 -23.61
N LEU A 196 5.87 -5.49 -22.39
CA LEU A 196 6.61 -6.74 -22.16
C LEU A 196 5.96 -7.92 -22.89
N SER A 197 4.64 -8.09 -22.76
CA SER A 197 3.91 -9.17 -23.42
C SER A 197 3.99 -9.09 -24.93
N TYR A 198 3.91 -7.86 -25.49
CA TYR A 198 4.05 -7.63 -26.93
C TYR A 198 5.42 -8.02 -27.47
N VAL A 199 6.49 -7.63 -26.77
CA VAL A 199 7.88 -8.00 -27.13
C VAL A 199 8.06 -9.52 -27.10
N LEU A 200 7.56 -10.17 -26.05
CA LEU A 200 7.62 -11.61 -25.89
C LEU A 200 6.83 -12.37 -26.97
N ALA A 201 5.66 -11.86 -27.35
CA ALA A 201 4.82 -12.44 -28.43
C ALA A 201 5.51 -12.37 -29.80
N LYS A 202 6.38 -11.38 -30.02
CA LYS A 202 7.22 -11.28 -31.22
C LYS A 202 8.44 -12.21 -31.20
N GLY A 203 8.68 -12.91 -30.08
CA GLY A 203 9.85 -13.76 -29.90
C GLY A 203 11.15 -12.97 -29.65
N GLU A 204 11.03 -11.68 -29.33
CA GLU A 204 12.17 -10.82 -29.03
C GLU A 204 12.59 -10.95 -27.56
N THR A 205 13.89 -10.73 -27.28
CA THR A 205 14.38 -10.64 -25.91
C THR A 205 14.03 -9.27 -25.33
N PRO A 206 13.29 -9.20 -24.20
CA PRO A 206 12.88 -7.93 -23.62
C PRO A 206 14.08 -7.18 -23.03
N ASN A 207 14.13 -5.87 -23.28
CA ASN A 207 15.10 -4.94 -22.75
C ASN A 207 14.46 -3.55 -22.60
N LYS A 208 15.22 -2.56 -22.10
CA LYS A 208 14.72 -1.21 -21.91
C LYS A 208 14.26 -0.53 -23.20
N ASP A 209 14.98 -0.74 -24.30
CA ASP A 209 14.71 -0.03 -25.56
C ASP A 209 13.39 -0.50 -26.20
N ASN A 210 13.06 -1.80 -26.11
CA ASN A 210 11.86 -2.34 -26.72
C ASN A 210 10.65 -2.41 -25.77
N THR A 211 10.86 -2.38 -24.45
CA THR A 211 9.76 -2.36 -23.46
C THR A 211 9.47 -0.97 -22.92
N GLY A 212 10.45 -0.07 -22.95
CA GLY A 212 10.38 1.24 -22.28
C GLY A 212 10.63 1.20 -20.76
N PHE A 213 10.97 0.03 -20.22
CA PHE A 213 11.20 -0.19 -18.79
C PHE A 213 12.49 -0.93 -18.52
N ASP A 214 13.13 -0.64 -17.38
CA ASP A 214 14.30 -1.39 -16.92
C ASP A 214 13.89 -2.81 -16.52
N ILE A 215 14.64 -3.79 -17.00
CA ILE A 215 14.44 -5.20 -16.64
C ILE A 215 15.53 -5.62 -15.66
N VAL A 216 15.12 -5.82 -14.41
CA VAL A 216 16.02 -6.24 -13.33
C VAL A 216 16.12 -7.76 -13.31
N ASP A 217 17.37 -8.28 -13.17
CA ASP A 217 17.67 -9.72 -13.15
C ASP A 217 17.11 -10.49 -14.36
N GLY A 218 16.89 -9.78 -15.49
CA GLY A 218 16.33 -10.33 -16.72
C GLY A 218 14.85 -10.74 -16.62
N LYS A 219 14.14 -10.42 -15.51
CA LYS A 219 12.80 -10.95 -15.22
C LYS A 219 11.81 -9.94 -14.62
N TYR A 220 12.28 -8.91 -13.94
CA TYR A 220 11.43 -8.03 -13.14
C TYR A 220 11.36 -6.63 -13.74
N ILE A 221 10.15 -6.10 -13.88
CA ILE A 221 9.91 -4.67 -14.08
C ILE A 221 9.31 -4.11 -12.78
N TRP A 222 10.07 -3.26 -12.11
CA TRP A 222 9.65 -2.62 -10.88
C TRP A 222 9.13 -1.20 -11.17
N VAL A 223 7.85 -0.99 -10.95
CA VAL A 223 7.22 0.34 -11.01
C VAL A 223 7.33 0.98 -9.63
N PRO A 224 8.01 2.12 -9.49
CA PRO A 224 8.21 2.71 -8.17
C PRO A 224 6.90 3.22 -7.57
N TYR A 225 6.81 3.14 -6.24
CA TYR A 225 5.77 3.81 -5.46
C TYR A 225 6.04 5.31 -5.34
N GLU A 226 5.00 6.10 -5.07
CA GLU A 226 5.09 7.55 -4.81
C GLU A 226 4.20 7.92 -3.63
N ILE A 227 4.71 8.75 -2.70
CA ILE A 227 3.89 9.29 -1.60
C ILE A 227 2.85 10.26 -2.17
N VAL A 228 1.62 10.12 -1.71
CA VAL A 228 0.50 11.00 -2.06
C VAL A 228 -0.10 11.58 -0.80
N THR A 229 -0.05 12.89 -0.70
CA THR A 229 -0.64 13.70 0.36
C THR A 229 -1.53 14.78 -0.25
N LYS A 230 -2.14 15.60 0.59
CA LYS A 230 -3.00 16.70 0.12
C LYS A 230 -2.26 17.65 -0.83
N GLU A 231 -0.95 17.86 -0.61
CA GLU A 231 -0.13 18.81 -1.36
C GLU A 231 0.07 18.42 -2.83
N ASN A 232 0.07 17.10 -3.15
CA ASN A 232 0.29 16.62 -4.52
C ASN A 232 -0.90 15.85 -5.11
N ALA A 233 -2.02 15.81 -4.39
CA ALA A 233 -3.23 15.06 -4.77
C ALA A 233 -3.77 15.45 -6.17
N ASP A 234 -3.77 16.74 -6.52
CA ASP A 234 -4.27 17.24 -7.80
C ASP A 234 -3.44 16.74 -8.99
N LYS A 235 -2.11 16.72 -8.83
CA LYS A 235 -1.21 16.18 -9.86
C LYS A 235 -1.51 14.70 -10.12
N ILE A 236 -1.68 13.92 -9.06
CA ILE A 236 -1.95 12.47 -9.16
C ILE A 236 -3.29 12.19 -9.86
N LEU A 237 -4.32 13.02 -9.63
CA LEU A 237 -5.60 12.88 -10.35
C LEU A 237 -5.49 13.26 -11.83
N GLY A 238 -4.66 14.24 -12.18
CA GLY A 238 -4.43 14.65 -13.57
C GLY A 238 -3.64 13.63 -14.40
N ASP A 239 -2.81 12.81 -13.76
CA ASP A 239 -1.97 11.78 -14.40
C ASP A 239 -2.68 10.42 -14.56
N LYS A 240 -3.89 10.26 -14.01
CA LYS A 240 -4.75 9.07 -14.14
C LYS A 240 -5.67 9.19 -15.33
#